data_a7342ad805f0a36e30153f00af206804
#
_entry.id   a7342ad805f0a36e30153f00af206804
#
_cell.length_a   1.000
_cell.length_b   1.000
_cell.length_c   1.000
_cell.angle_alpha   90.00
_cell.angle_beta   90.00
_cell.angle_gamma   90.00
#
_symmetry.space_group_name_H-M   'P 1'
#
loop_
_entity.id
_entity.type
_entity.pdbx_description
1 polymer ?
#
loop_
_entity_poly.entity_id
_entity_poly.type
_entity_poly.pdbx_seq_one_letter_code
_entity_poly.pdbx_strand_id
1 'polypeptide(L)'
;MDSAIEPCFWMGGRLATDLAEISNDPSDIDRYPESFWAVTTTFSGKFIGARFNKVEERDWPFSYRPLKAKVWISSHNQEQYCQLVSDIREEIASGNVYQVNACRVLTNECDEPISGLVAGFLKSNPAKYAGYIKLPGIEIASASPETFLKRRGEILSTSPIKGTRPLGIKGDFP
;
A
#
# COMPACT_ATOMS: atom_id res chain seq x y z
N MET A 1 -15.38 -21.60 -11.86
CA MET A 1 -15.10 -20.64 -12.95
C MET A 1 -14.67 -19.35 -12.29
N ASP A 2 -13.38 -19.06 -12.31
CA ASP A 2 -12.87 -17.79 -11.81
C ASP A 2 -13.15 -16.74 -12.89
N SER A 3 -14.25 -15.99 -12.73
CA SER A 3 -14.43 -14.76 -13.49
C SER A 3 -13.22 -13.87 -13.20
N ALA A 4 -12.56 -13.40 -14.25
CA ALA A 4 -11.50 -12.41 -14.10
C ALA A 4 -12.02 -11.32 -13.16
N ILE A 5 -11.26 -11.02 -12.11
CA ILE A 5 -11.65 -9.97 -11.16
C ILE A 5 -11.71 -8.68 -11.96
N GLU A 6 -12.91 -8.08 -12.02
CA GLU A 6 -13.12 -6.78 -12.68
C GLU A 6 -12.31 -5.67 -11.97
N PRO A 7 -12.03 -4.57 -12.65
CA PRO A 7 -11.40 -3.42 -12.03
C PRO A 7 -12.12 -3.02 -10.74
N CYS A 8 -11.38 -2.89 -9.65
CA CYS A 8 -11.94 -2.52 -8.36
C CYS A 8 -10.91 -1.86 -7.45
N PHE A 9 -11.40 -1.19 -6.42
CA PHE A 9 -10.60 -0.68 -5.30
C PHE A 9 -11.24 -1.12 -3.99
N TRP A 10 -10.43 -1.52 -3.02
CA TRP A 10 -10.87 -1.79 -1.66
C TRP A 10 -9.92 -1.17 -0.64
N MET A 11 -10.46 -0.50 0.36
CA MET A 11 -9.70 0.01 1.50
C MET A 11 -10.63 0.27 2.69
N GLY A 12 -10.23 -0.20 3.87
CA GLY A 12 -10.90 0.13 5.12
C GLY A 12 -12.39 -0.25 5.15
N GLY A 13 -12.76 -1.39 4.57
CA GLY A 13 -14.16 -1.85 4.53
C GLY A 13 -15.02 -1.20 3.45
N ARG A 14 -14.42 -0.50 2.49
CA ARG A 14 -15.10 0.06 1.32
C ARG A 14 -14.63 -0.60 0.05
N LEU A 15 -15.57 -1.06 -0.76
CA LEU A 15 -15.33 -1.62 -2.08
C LEU A 15 -15.90 -0.68 -3.14
N ALA A 16 -15.06 -0.26 -4.09
CA ALA A 16 -15.46 0.46 -5.27
C ALA A 16 -15.36 -0.44 -6.50
N THR A 17 -16.40 -0.44 -7.33
CA THR A 17 -16.56 -1.23 -8.56
C THR A 17 -17.20 -0.38 -9.65
N ASP A 18 -17.39 -0.95 -10.84
CA ASP A 18 -17.91 -0.23 -12.01
C ASP A 18 -17.00 0.94 -12.38
N LEU A 19 -15.81 0.57 -12.90
CA LEU A 19 -14.79 1.53 -13.35
C LEU A 19 -15.35 2.37 -14.49
N ALA A 20 -15.45 3.68 -14.26
CA ALA A 20 -15.95 4.64 -15.23
C ALA A 20 -14.81 5.26 -16.08
N GLU A 21 -13.65 5.51 -15.46
CA GLU A 21 -12.57 6.27 -16.10
C GLU A 21 -11.23 5.99 -15.41
N ILE A 22 -10.15 6.02 -16.20
CA ILE A 22 -8.77 6.08 -15.69
C ILE A 22 -8.14 7.36 -16.25
N SER A 23 -7.52 8.15 -15.37
CA SER A 23 -6.78 9.36 -15.74
C SER A 23 -5.35 9.33 -15.21
N ASN A 24 -4.45 9.97 -15.96
CA ASN A 24 -3.09 10.28 -15.55
C ASN A 24 -2.90 11.77 -15.19
N ASP A 25 -3.97 12.56 -15.23
CA ASP A 25 -3.98 13.97 -14.87
C ASP A 25 -4.73 14.19 -13.56
N PRO A 26 -4.06 14.66 -12.49
CA PRO A 26 -4.73 14.90 -11.20
C PRO A 26 -5.83 15.95 -11.27
N SER A 27 -5.81 16.87 -12.26
CA SER A 27 -6.85 17.88 -12.45
C SER A 27 -8.21 17.31 -12.86
N ASP A 28 -8.24 16.08 -13.36
CA ASP A 28 -9.50 15.39 -13.69
C ASP A 28 -10.35 15.06 -12.46
N ILE A 29 -9.75 14.98 -11.28
CA ILE A 29 -10.48 14.82 -10.02
C ILE A 29 -11.41 16.02 -9.79
N ASP A 30 -10.94 17.22 -10.10
CA ASP A 30 -11.70 18.47 -9.89
C ASP A 30 -12.89 18.62 -10.84
N ARG A 31 -12.90 17.88 -11.96
CA ARG A 31 -14.04 17.85 -12.89
C ARG A 31 -15.23 17.08 -12.31
N TYR A 32 -14.98 16.15 -11.42
CA TYR A 32 -16.00 15.28 -10.81
C TYR A 32 -15.83 15.22 -9.29
N PRO A 33 -15.98 16.34 -8.57
CA PRO A 33 -15.65 16.47 -7.16
C PRO A 33 -16.51 15.59 -6.24
N GLU A 34 -17.73 15.22 -6.68
CA GLU A 34 -18.65 14.36 -5.93
C GLU A 34 -18.45 12.87 -6.23
N SER A 35 -17.56 12.54 -7.17
CA SER A 35 -17.28 11.15 -7.54
C SER A 35 -16.24 10.53 -6.63
N PHE A 36 -16.29 9.20 -6.55
CA PHE A 36 -15.24 8.45 -5.85
C PHE A 36 -14.06 8.18 -6.78
N TRP A 37 -12.89 8.63 -6.35
CA TRP A 37 -11.63 8.39 -7.02
C TRP A 37 -10.69 7.55 -6.13
N ALA A 38 -10.20 6.44 -6.68
CA ALA A 38 -9.06 5.72 -6.14
C ALA A 38 -7.78 6.23 -6.82
N VAL A 39 -6.80 6.64 -6.03
CA VAL A 39 -5.58 7.25 -6.54
C VAL A 39 -4.36 6.48 -6.10
N THR A 40 -3.42 6.28 -7.00
CA THR A 40 -2.07 5.81 -6.70
C THR A 40 -1.03 6.68 -7.39
N THR A 41 0.09 6.90 -6.72
CA THR A 41 1.24 7.62 -7.28
C THR A 41 2.50 6.81 -7.08
N THR A 42 3.38 6.79 -8.09
CA THR A 42 4.70 6.20 -7.94
C THR A 42 5.63 7.16 -7.21
N PHE A 43 6.76 6.66 -6.70
CA PHE A 43 7.81 7.48 -6.11
C PHE A 43 8.33 8.55 -7.09
N SER A 44 8.37 8.24 -8.39
CA SER A 44 8.77 9.17 -9.46
C SER A 44 7.69 10.18 -9.86
N GLY A 45 6.54 10.20 -9.15
CA GLY A 45 5.47 11.17 -9.37
C GLY A 45 4.47 10.79 -10.46
N LYS A 46 4.53 9.58 -11.02
CA LYS A 46 3.50 9.13 -11.98
C LYS A 46 2.17 8.95 -11.25
N PHE A 47 1.17 9.71 -11.67
CA PHE A 47 -0.20 9.66 -11.14
C PHE A 47 -1.07 8.68 -11.92
N ILE A 48 -1.93 7.94 -11.24
CA ILE A 48 -3.00 7.14 -11.81
C ILE A 48 -4.23 7.34 -10.92
N GLY A 49 -5.27 7.95 -11.46
CA GLY A 49 -6.59 8.11 -10.86
C GLY A 49 -7.59 7.18 -11.53
N ALA A 50 -8.44 6.52 -10.77
CA ALA A 50 -9.51 5.66 -11.26
C ALA A 50 -10.83 6.09 -10.63
N ARG A 51 -11.79 6.50 -11.45
CA ARG A 51 -13.14 6.89 -11.04
C ARG A 51 -14.07 5.69 -11.09
N PHE A 52 -14.81 5.47 -10.01
CA PHE A 52 -15.77 4.38 -9.90
C PHE A 52 -17.18 4.91 -9.67
N ASN A 53 -18.18 4.27 -10.32
CA ASN A 53 -19.58 4.64 -10.20
C ASN A 53 -20.24 4.04 -8.96
N LYS A 54 -19.75 2.89 -8.47
CA LYS A 54 -20.35 2.18 -7.35
C LYS A 54 -19.37 2.06 -6.20
N VAL A 55 -19.79 2.50 -5.00
CA VAL A 55 -19.05 2.32 -3.74
C VAL A 55 -20.00 1.73 -2.69
N GLU A 56 -19.59 0.65 -2.04
CA GLU A 56 -20.37 0.02 -0.98
C GLU A 56 -19.50 -0.31 0.22
N GLU A 57 -20.09 -0.32 1.41
CA GLU A 57 -19.43 -0.89 2.59
C GLU A 57 -19.42 -2.40 2.46
N ARG A 58 -18.22 -2.97 2.44
CA ARG A 58 -18.02 -4.40 2.24
C ARG A 58 -16.69 -4.85 2.78
N ASP A 59 -16.70 -5.91 3.57
CA ASP A 59 -15.49 -6.61 3.95
C ASP A 59 -14.77 -7.17 2.73
N TRP A 60 -13.50 -7.55 2.91
CA TRP A 60 -12.71 -8.11 1.83
C TRP A 60 -13.43 -9.31 1.19
N PRO A 61 -13.79 -9.23 -0.11
CA PRO A 61 -14.71 -10.22 -0.71
C PRO A 61 -14.01 -11.48 -1.23
N PHE A 62 -12.67 -11.53 -1.26
CA PHE A 62 -11.95 -12.63 -1.87
C PHE A 62 -11.36 -13.56 -0.83
N SER A 63 -11.39 -14.87 -1.12
CA SER A 63 -10.77 -15.89 -0.27
C SER A 63 -9.25 -15.92 -0.44
N TYR A 64 -8.55 -16.35 0.61
CA TYR A 64 -7.11 -16.57 0.55
C TYR A 64 -6.76 -17.62 -0.52
N ARG A 65 -5.80 -17.28 -1.34
CA ARG A 65 -5.14 -18.19 -2.28
C ARG A 65 -3.64 -17.95 -2.23
N PRO A 66 -2.83 -19.00 -1.95
CA PRO A 66 -1.39 -18.85 -2.04
C PRO A 66 -0.98 -18.64 -3.50
N LEU A 67 0.01 -17.78 -3.74
CA LEU A 67 0.64 -17.72 -5.06
C LEU A 67 1.41 -19.01 -5.31
N LYS A 68 1.27 -19.58 -6.50
CA LYS A 68 2.11 -20.68 -6.96
C LYS A 68 3.47 -20.15 -7.46
N ALA A 69 4.18 -19.51 -6.57
CA ALA A 69 5.46 -18.89 -6.87
C ALA A 69 6.52 -19.95 -7.14
N LYS A 70 7.22 -19.85 -8.29
CA LYS A 70 8.28 -20.79 -8.66
C LYS A 70 9.58 -20.47 -7.92
N VAL A 71 10.12 -19.28 -8.10
CA VAL A 71 11.36 -18.82 -7.48
C VAL A 71 11.26 -17.35 -7.21
N TRP A 72 11.55 -16.93 -5.98
CA TRP A 72 11.64 -15.52 -5.61
C TRP A 72 13.05 -14.99 -5.82
N ILE A 73 13.19 -13.95 -6.61
CA ILE A 73 14.45 -13.23 -6.81
C ILE A 73 14.44 -12.05 -5.86
N SER A 74 15.49 -11.95 -5.05
CA SER A 74 15.67 -10.87 -4.08
C SER A 74 16.62 -9.80 -4.62
N SER A 75 16.29 -8.53 -4.39
CA SER A 75 17.18 -7.39 -4.72
C SER A 75 18.50 -7.40 -3.96
N HIS A 76 18.54 -8.06 -2.80
CA HIS A 76 19.73 -8.20 -1.97
C HIS A 76 19.80 -9.62 -1.43
N ASN A 77 20.98 -10.24 -1.43
CA ASN A 77 21.26 -11.42 -0.63
C ASN A 77 21.48 -11.00 0.85
N GLN A 78 21.72 -11.96 1.73
CA GLN A 78 21.90 -11.68 3.17
C GLN A 78 23.07 -10.75 3.44
N GLU A 79 24.22 -10.98 2.82
CA GLU A 79 25.43 -10.18 3.03
C GLU A 79 25.23 -8.73 2.55
N GLN A 80 24.68 -8.54 1.34
CA GLN A 80 24.37 -7.23 0.78
C GLN A 80 23.36 -6.45 1.66
N TYR A 81 22.37 -7.14 2.23
CA TYR A 81 21.41 -6.49 3.10
C TYR A 81 22.04 -6.08 4.45
N CYS A 82 22.90 -6.94 5.02
CA CYS A 82 23.65 -6.59 6.23
C CYS A 82 24.59 -5.39 6.00
N GLN A 83 25.26 -5.32 4.84
CA GLN A 83 26.08 -4.18 4.48
C GLN A 83 25.26 -2.91 4.36
N LEU A 84 24.12 -2.95 3.63
CA LEU A 84 23.20 -1.81 3.52
C LEU A 84 22.78 -1.28 4.92
N VAL A 85 22.46 -2.16 5.85
CA VAL A 85 22.12 -1.76 7.24
C VAL A 85 23.30 -1.14 7.97
N SER A 86 24.54 -1.64 7.74
CA SER A 86 25.75 -1.06 8.31
C SER A 86 25.98 0.36 7.79
N ASP A 87 25.91 0.55 6.48
CA ASP A 87 26.10 1.85 5.82
C ASP A 87 25.07 2.87 6.33
N ILE A 88 23.79 2.47 6.45
CA ILE A 88 22.72 3.32 7.02
C ILE A 88 23.05 3.74 8.45
N ARG A 89 23.57 2.84 9.28
CA ARG A 89 23.94 3.17 10.66
C ARG A 89 25.10 4.17 10.73
N GLU A 90 26.05 4.09 9.81
CA GLU A 90 27.14 5.05 9.70
C GLU A 90 26.63 6.43 9.27
N GLU A 91 25.71 6.50 8.32
CA GLU A 91 25.08 7.75 7.88
C GLU A 91 24.24 8.41 9.00
N ILE A 92 23.56 7.60 9.84
CA ILE A 92 22.86 8.08 11.03
C ILE A 92 23.86 8.61 12.06
N ALA A 93 24.96 7.88 12.32
CA ALA A 93 25.99 8.29 13.28
C ALA A 93 26.70 9.59 12.85
N SER A 94 26.86 9.78 11.55
CA SER A 94 27.44 10.98 10.95
C SER A 94 26.48 12.18 10.90
N GLY A 95 25.19 11.97 11.24
CA GLY A 95 24.17 13.02 11.23
C GLY A 95 23.62 13.39 9.85
N ASN A 96 23.97 12.62 8.80
CA ASN A 96 23.50 12.85 7.44
C ASN A 96 22.00 12.52 7.28
N VAL A 97 21.51 11.50 7.99
CA VAL A 97 20.10 11.11 8.07
C VAL A 97 19.77 10.74 9.51
N TYR A 98 18.51 10.88 9.92
CA TYR A 98 18.11 10.42 11.25
C TYR A 98 17.37 9.09 11.22
N GLN A 99 16.83 8.71 10.05
CA GLN A 99 16.10 7.47 9.82
C GLN A 99 16.12 7.09 8.34
N VAL A 100 16.22 5.79 8.05
CA VAL A 100 16.11 5.24 6.70
C VAL A 100 15.25 3.97 6.72
N ASN A 101 14.39 3.79 5.74
CA ASN A 101 13.69 2.53 5.49
C ASN A 101 14.55 1.65 4.58
N ALA A 102 15.20 0.64 5.14
CA ALA A 102 15.96 -0.34 4.36
C ALA A 102 14.98 -1.27 3.62
N CYS A 103 14.81 -1.05 2.31
CA CYS A 103 13.87 -1.82 1.50
C CYS A 103 14.53 -3.06 0.90
N ARG A 104 13.74 -4.14 0.84
CA ARG A 104 14.09 -5.36 0.09
C ARG A 104 12.97 -5.67 -0.89
N VAL A 105 13.29 -5.82 -2.16
CA VAL A 105 12.34 -6.16 -3.21
C VAL A 105 12.46 -7.66 -3.52
N LEU A 106 11.33 -8.34 -3.54
CA LEU A 106 11.20 -9.72 -3.98
C LEU A 106 10.41 -9.73 -5.29
N THR A 107 10.98 -10.34 -6.31
CA THR A 107 10.36 -10.43 -7.64
C THR A 107 10.07 -11.89 -7.98
N ASN A 108 8.91 -12.12 -8.57
CA ASN A 108 8.52 -13.42 -9.11
C ASN A 108 7.64 -13.23 -10.34
N GLU A 109 7.64 -14.22 -11.23
CA GLU A 109 6.68 -14.32 -12.33
C GLU A 109 5.48 -15.13 -11.85
N CYS A 110 4.30 -14.54 -11.92
CA CYS A 110 3.05 -15.14 -11.49
C CYS A 110 1.89 -14.64 -12.36
N ASP A 111 1.12 -15.56 -12.90
CA ASP A 111 -0.08 -15.27 -13.69
C ASP A 111 -1.36 -15.18 -12.82
N GLU A 112 -1.24 -15.43 -11.51
CA GLU A 112 -2.37 -15.45 -10.59
C GLU A 112 -2.65 -14.06 -10.03
N PRO A 113 -3.95 -13.67 -9.86
CA PRO A 113 -4.32 -12.41 -9.22
C PRO A 113 -3.79 -12.34 -7.78
N ILE A 114 -3.23 -11.20 -7.38
CA ILE A 114 -2.73 -11.00 -6.01
C ILE A 114 -3.84 -10.80 -4.98
N SER A 115 -5.10 -10.68 -5.40
CA SER A 115 -6.26 -10.53 -4.49
C SER A 115 -6.34 -11.61 -3.42
N GLY A 116 -5.94 -12.85 -3.74
CA GLY A 116 -5.87 -13.93 -2.75
C GLY A 116 -4.82 -13.72 -1.66
N LEU A 117 -3.73 -12.98 -1.95
CA LEU A 117 -2.73 -12.62 -0.94
C LEU A 117 -3.25 -11.59 0.05
N VAL A 118 -4.11 -10.68 -0.38
CA VAL A 118 -4.68 -9.65 0.50
C VAL A 118 -5.44 -10.29 1.66
N ALA A 119 -6.21 -11.35 1.40
CA ALA A 119 -6.87 -12.11 2.44
C ALA A 119 -5.87 -12.69 3.47
N GLY A 120 -4.69 -13.13 3.01
CA GLY A 120 -3.61 -13.57 3.88
C GLY A 120 -3.03 -12.43 4.71
N PHE A 121 -2.82 -11.27 4.12
CA PHE A 121 -2.32 -10.07 4.84
C PHE A 121 -3.29 -9.63 5.92
N LEU A 122 -4.58 -9.55 5.61
CA LEU A 122 -5.61 -9.16 6.57
C LEU A 122 -5.71 -10.12 7.77
N LYS A 123 -5.40 -11.39 7.57
CA LYS A 123 -5.44 -12.41 8.62
C LYS A 123 -4.15 -12.46 9.46
N SER A 124 -2.98 -12.44 8.81
CA SER A 124 -1.69 -12.68 9.48
C SER A 124 -0.98 -11.39 9.89
N ASN A 125 -1.29 -10.28 9.27
CA ASN A 125 -0.75 -8.96 9.56
C ASN A 125 -1.86 -7.93 9.42
N PRO A 126 -2.79 -7.83 10.39
CA PRO A 126 -3.91 -6.91 10.33
C PRO A 126 -3.40 -5.46 10.30
N ALA A 127 -3.39 -4.89 9.11
CA ALA A 127 -2.98 -3.52 8.86
C ALA A 127 -4.21 -2.63 8.71
N LYS A 128 -4.33 -1.62 9.56
CA LYS A 128 -5.49 -0.70 9.62
C LYS A 128 -5.77 0.01 8.30
N TYR A 129 -4.73 0.25 7.52
CA TYR A 129 -4.80 0.95 6.23
C TYR A 129 -4.46 0.01 5.07
N ALA A 130 -4.77 -1.28 5.22
CA ALA A 130 -4.67 -2.22 4.12
C ALA A 130 -5.56 -1.78 2.97
N GLY A 131 -5.03 -1.87 1.76
CA GLY A 131 -5.74 -1.48 0.54
C GLY A 131 -5.38 -2.36 -0.64
N TYR A 132 -6.26 -2.35 -1.60
CA TYR A 132 -6.10 -3.08 -2.86
C TYR A 132 -6.69 -2.26 -4.01
N ILE A 133 -6.00 -2.24 -5.12
CA ILE A 133 -6.48 -1.66 -6.37
C ILE A 133 -6.14 -2.60 -7.52
N LYS A 134 -7.11 -2.82 -8.39
CA LYS A 134 -6.95 -3.53 -9.66
C LYS A 134 -7.49 -2.68 -10.79
N LEU A 135 -6.60 -2.37 -11.73
CA LEU A 135 -6.91 -1.65 -12.97
C LEU A 135 -6.31 -2.42 -14.14
N PRO A 136 -6.69 -2.14 -15.40
CA PRO A 136 -6.03 -2.70 -16.56
C PRO A 136 -4.51 -2.48 -16.51
N GLY A 137 -3.75 -3.58 -16.53
CA GLY A 137 -2.28 -3.57 -16.52
C GLY A 137 -1.61 -3.27 -15.17
N ILE A 138 -2.36 -3.06 -14.08
CA ILE A 138 -1.80 -2.86 -12.75
C ILE A 138 -2.66 -3.47 -11.66
N GLU A 139 -2.01 -4.14 -10.70
CA GLU A 139 -2.65 -4.68 -9.51
C GLU A 139 -1.73 -4.43 -8.31
N ILE A 140 -2.24 -3.76 -7.28
CA ILE A 140 -1.48 -3.37 -6.09
C ILE A 140 -2.21 -3.84 -4.84
N ALA A 141 -1.49 -4.50 -3.93
CA ALA A 141 -1.94 -4.80 -2.59
C ALA A 141 -1.00 -4.13 -1.58
N SER A 142 -1.54 -3.45 -0.60
CA SER A 142 -0.79 -2.77 0.45
C SER A 142 -1.27 -3.21 1.83
N ALA A 143 -0.34 -3.47 2.75
CA ALA A 143 -0.61 -3.72 4.16
C ALA A 143 0.02 -2.60 5.00
N SER A 144 -0.43 -1.36 4.80
CA SER A 144 0.10 -0.20 5.52
C SER A 144 -0.46 -0.10 6.94
N PRO A 145 0.39 -0.01 7.97
CA PRO A 145 -0.04 0.20 9.35
C PRO A 145 -0.32 1.67 9.66
N GLU A 146 0.10 2.59 8.80
CA GLU A 146 0.17 4.03 9.07
C GLU A 146 -0.61 4.83 8.04
N THR A 147 -1.31 5.90 8.48
CA THR A 147 -1.93 6.85 7.55
C THR A 147 -1.01 8.06 7.33
N PHE A 148 -0.76 8.37 6.07
CA PHE A 148 -0.01 9.58 5.71
C PHE A 148 -0.84 10.84 5.99
N LEU A 149 -2.05 10.92 5.43
CA LEU A 149 -2.93 12.05 5.57
C LEU A 149 -4.38 11.64 5.40
N LYS A 150 -5.25 12.19 6.25
CA LYS A 150 -6.70 12.05 6.14
C LYS A 150 -7.35 13.42 6.25
N ARG A 151 -8.27 13.74 5.34
CA ARG A 151 -9.09 14.94 5.38
C ARG A 151 -10.56 14.57 5.60
N ARG A 152 -11.22 15.28 6.49
CA ARG A 152 -12.69 15.27 6.66
C ARG A 152 -13.17 16.71 6.79
N GLY A 153 -13.80 17.23 5.75
CA GLY A 153 -14.14 18.63 5.65
C GLY A 153 -12.88 19.50 5.76
N GLU A 154 -12.80 20.35 6.77
CA GLU A 154 -11.64 21.24 7.05
C GLU A 154 -10.58 20.61 7.96
N ILE A 155 -10.85 19.43 8.53
CA ILE A 155 -9.94 18.77 9.46
C ILE A 155 -8.97 17.88 8.69
N LEU A 156 -7.68 18.15 8.84
CA LEU A 156 -6.58 17.30 8.41
C LEU A 156 -6.05 16.52 9.61
N SER A 157 -5.78 15.23 9.43
CA SER A 157 -5.18 14.37 10.45
C SER A 157 -4.13 13.45 9.86
N THR A 158 -3.11 13.18 10.65
CA THR A 158 -2.07 12.18 10.40
C THR A 158 -1.86 11.37 11.67
N SER A 159 -1.36 10.13 11.54
CA SER A 159 -1.11 9.26 12.70
C SER A 159 0.24 8.57 12.51
N PRO A 160 1.35 9.28 12.72
CA PRO A 160 2.69 8.69 12.62
C PRO A 160 2.91 7.71 13.78
N ILE A 161 3.52 6.55 13.49
CA ILE A 161 3.84 5.52 14.49
C ILE A 161 5.28 5.67 15.00
N LYS A 162 6.12 6.39 14.30
CA LYS A 162 7.55 6.45 14.60
C LYS A 162 7.87 7.55 15.61
N GLY A 163 8.68 7.18 16.62
CA GLY A 163 9.22 8.11 17.59
C GLY A 163 10.51 7.56 18.17
N THR A 164 11.44 8.46 18.55
CA THR A 164 12.69 8.12 19.24
C THR A 164 12.59 8.57 20.69
N ARG A 165 12.91 7.69 21.63
CA ARG A 165 13.00 8.03 23.05
C ARG A 165 14.20 7.36 23.70
N PRO A 166 14.71 7.88 24.84
CA PRO A 166 15.77 7.24 25.60
C PRO A 166 15.39 5.82 26.03
N LEU A 167 16.35 4.91 26.00
CA LEU A 167 16.19 3.54 26.52
C LEU A 167 15.90 3.57 28.03
N GLY A 168 15.02 2.69 28.47
CA GLY A 168 14.71 2.50 29.91
C GLY A 168 13.56 3.35 30.45
N ILE A 169 12.96 4.23 29.67
CA ILE A 169 11.75 4.94 30.07
C ILE A 169 10.53 4.05 29.75
N LYS A 170 9.91 3.46 30.78
CA LYS A 170 8.59 2.84 30.68
C LYS A 170 7.56 3.97 30.60
N GLY A 171 6.79 4.01 29.56
CA GLY A 171 5.67 4.93 29.38
C GLY A 171 4.66 4.31 28.43
N ASP A 172 3.39 4.63 28.65
CA ASP A 172 2.33 4.23 27.75
C ASP A 172 2.54 4.91 26.40
N PHE A 173 2.41 4.16 25.32
CA PHE A 173 2.29 4.73 24.00
C PHE A 173 0.88 5.34 23.87
N PRO A 174 0.73 6.52 23.27
CA PRO A 174 -0.57 7.07 22.98
C PRO A 174 -1.36 6.20 21.99
#